data_86bf410922eb8871de90c2fd422f1d7b
#
_entry.id   86bf410922eb8871de90c2fd422f1d7b
#
_cell.length_a   1.000
_cell.length_b   1.000
_cell.length_c   1.000
_cell.angle_alpha   90.00
_cell.angle_beta   90.00
_cell.angle_gamma   90.00
#
_symmetry.space_group_name_H-M   'P 1'
#
loop_
_entity.id
_entity.type
_entity.pdbx_description
1 polymer ?
#
loop_
_entity_poly.entity_id
_entity_poly.type
_entity_poly.pdbx_seq_one_letter_code
_entity_poly.pdbx_strand_id
1 'polypeptide(L)'
;YKDKINNNFKYIPLNMIAYRNDIYEEVIQNLDKDNMNFEQVNKKFNHIKIIGYAGMGKTTLLENLTYKEISEFKVQKFNTKIPVILDMIKVSDLNYTEMTIEEFIKLKLGLNSKALARRMIQKNMFNIYIDGINEIRIKDREVRNNYLNTLEEFISKHKGTKIIVTDRDDNSNSIGNELPTLIITGVTDKIVKEFVLGNSSKPESVWDKIENAIKKNPNLLNISKNPFMLKNLISIVECNKEIPENEGDIVGVSLRAIVDRERILKKNENASDVLRVLIYLVAKEAETEETVEEDTIVLTSFTIFKIFNEYCDKYKRTNRFDNIEMLDLIVKLGILKEIDLEKYTFVENDYFEFFYTCAIDLGLL
;
A
#
# COMPACT_ATOMS: atom_id res chain seq x y z
N TYR A 1 11.72 12.31 10.71
CA TYR A 1 10.37 12.89 10.42
C TYR A 1 10.45 14.35 9.96
N LYS A 2 11.27 15.22 10.57
CA LYS A 2 11.42 16.62 10.11
C LYS A 2 11.87 16.70 8.64
N ASP A 3 12.75 15.84 8.20
CA ASP A 3 13.30 15.86 6.84
C ASP A 3 12.31 15.34 5.77
N LYS A 4 11.33 14.50 6.14
CA LYS A 4 10.23 14.07 5.25
C LYS A 4 9.11 15.12 5.14
N ILE A 5 8.93 15.95 6.16
CA ILE A 5 7.87 16.97 6.23
C ILE A 5 8.24 18.25 5.47
N ASN A 6 9.54 18.47 5.20
CA ASN A 6 10.02 19.59 4.36
C ASN A 6 9.64 19.47 2.87
N ASN A 7 9.15 18.34 2.42
CA ASN A 7 8.40 18.27 1.17
C ASN A 7 7.03 18.87 1.44
N ASN A 8 6.75 20.05 0.91
CA ASN A 8 5.51 20.85 0.99
C ASN A 8 4.23 20.11 0.53
N PHE A 9 4.11 18.82 0.83
CA PHE A 9 3.00 17.98 0.41
C PHE A 9 1.82 18.18 1.36
N LYS A 10 0.78 18.85 0.89
CA LYS A 10 -0.43 19.05 1.67
C LYS A 10 -1.21 17.75 1.76
N TYR A 11 -1.33 17.20 2.98
CA TYR A 11 -2.17 16.04 3.22
C TYR A 11 -3.64 16.36 2.89
N ILE A 12 -4.28 15.46 2.17
CA ILE A 12 -5.70 15.54 1.86
C ILE A 12 -6.42 14.33 2.44
N PRO A 13 -7.58 14.51 3.09
CA PRO A 13 -8.35 13.44 3.66
C PRO A 13 -8.74 12.39 2.61
N LEU A 14 -8.52 11.13 2.94
CA LEU A 14 -8.88 10.01 2.09
C LEU A 14 -10.35 9.63 2.31
N ASN A 15 -11.00 9.21 1.25
CA ASN A 15 -12.33 8.62 1.32
C ASN A 15 -12.24 7.18 1.81
N MET A 16 -13.14 6.78 2.69
CA MET A 16 -13.17 5.44 3.26
C MET A 16 -14.59 4.92 3.36
N ILE A 17 -14.76 3.61 3.19
CA ILE A 17 -16.00 2.89 3.42
C ILE A 17 -15.80 1.81 4.48
N ALA A 18 -16.85 1.42 5.20
CA ALA A 18 -16.79 0.28 6.11
C ALA A 18 -16.87 -1.03 5.34
N TYR A 19 -15.99 -1.99 5.69
CA TYR A 19 -15.90 -3.25 4.97
C TYR A 19 -16.99 -4.26 5.38
N ARG A 20 -17.42 -4.30 6.65
CA ARG A 20 -18.46 -5.25 7.14
C ARG A 20 -19.58 -4.51 7.83
N ASN A 21 -20.81 -4.81 7.39
CA ASN A 21 -22.01 -4.20 7.96
C ASN A 21 -22.40 -4.76 9.35
N ASP A 22 -22.01 -5.99 9.65
CA ASP A 22 -22.60 -6.78 10.75
C ASP A 22 -22.17 -6.33 12.16
N ILE A 23 -21.02 -5.69 12.30
CA ILE A 23 -20.51 -5.20 13.60
C ILE A 23 -20.82 -3.70 13.81
N TYR A 24 -21.31 -3.01 12.78
CA TYR A 24 -21.37 -1.57 12.69
C TYR A 24 -22.74 -0.98 12.45
N GLU A 25 -23.81 -1.79 12.38
CA GLU A 25 -25.15 -1.25 12.09
C GLU A 25 -25.53 -0.07 13.00
N GLU A 26 -25.19 -0.14 14.29
CA GLU A 26 -25.42 0.99 15.21
C GLU A 26 -24.57 2.23 14.93
N VAL A 27 -23.38 2.05 14.36
CA VAL A 27 -22.47 3.17 14.06
C VAL A 27 -22.75 3.78 12.73
N ILE A 28 -23.16 2.95 11.76
CA ILE A 28 -23.41 3.32 10.37
C ILE A 28 -24.78 3.96 10.17
N GLN A 29 -25.77 3.66 11.02
CA GLN A 29 -27.10 4.28 10.93
C GLN A 29 -27.08 5.82 11.06
N ASN A 30 -26.00 6.38 11.60
CA ASN A 30 -25.83 7.83 11.79
C ASN A 30 -24.70 8.44 10.94
N LEU A 31 -24.06 7.68 10.06
CA LEU A 31 -22.97 8.15 9.19
C LEU A 31 -23.38 7.98 7.73
N ASP A 32 -23.07 8.96 6.91
CA ASP A 32 -23.23 8.91 5.46
C ASP A 32 -22.46 7.68 4.92
N LYS A 33 -23.20 6.69 4.37
CA LYS A 33 -22.62 5.39 3.97
C LYS A 33 -21.49 5.51 2.93
N ASP A 34 -21.53 6.58 2.15
CA ASP A 34 -20.62 6.79 1.03
C ASP A 34 -19.37 7.63 1.37
N ASN A 35 -19.35 8.30 2.54
CA ASN A 35 -18.27 9.21 2.92
C ASN A 35 -17.98 9.14 4.43
N MET A 36 -17.43 8.01 4.86
CA MET A 36 -17.10 7.85 6.28
C MET A 36 -15.91 8.73 6.66
N ASN A 37 -16.14 9.67 7.59
CA ASN A 37 -15.07 10.50 8.12
C ASN A 37 -14.21 9.65 9.07
N PHE A 38 -12.96 9.36 8.65
CA PHE A 38 -11.97 8.62 9.45
C PHE A 38 -11.84 9.16 10.88
N GLU A 39 -11.89 10.48 11.09
CA GLU A 39 -11.76 11.09 12.42
C GLU A 39 -12.89 10.65 13.38
N GLN A 40 -14.10 10.46 12.88
CA GLN A 40 -15.23 9.97 13.69
C GLN A 40 -15.02 8.53 14.12
N VAL A 41 -14.60 7.66 13.20
CA VAL A 41 -14.28 6.25 13.47
C VAL A 41 -13.10 6.17 14.43
N ASN A 42 -12.06 6.95 14.19
CA ASN A 42 -10.86 6.98 15.02
C ASN A 42 -11.14 7.45 16.46
N LYS A 43 -12.10 8.31 16.68
CA LYS A 43 -12.54 8.70 18.04
C LYS A 43 -13.35 7.61 18.75
N LYS A 44 -14.09 6.81 18.01
CA LYS A 44 -15.02 5.81 18.57
C LYS A 44 -14.34 4.49 18.91
N PHE A 45 -13.37 4.05 18.10
CA PHE A 45 -12.73 2.75 18.24
C PHE A 45 -11.26 2.89 18.62
N ASN A 46 -10.81 2.06 19.59
CA ASN A 46 -9.40 1.98 19.95
C ASN A 46 -8.59 1.14 18.94
N HIS A 47 -9.19 0.13 18.36
CA HIS A 47 -8.54 -0.73 17.38
C HIS A 47 -9.23 -0.57 16.03
N ILE A 48 -8.47 -0.36 14.98
CA ILE A 48 -8.98 -0.17 13.61
C ILE A 48 -8.02 -0.85 12.64
N LYS A 49 -8.58 -1.57 11.67
CA LYS A 49 -7.85 -2.06 10.50
C LYS A 49 -8.16 -1.18 9.29
N ILE A 50 -7.15 -0.80 8.53
CA ILE A 50 -7.28 0.01 7.33
C ILE A 50 -6.74 -0.80 6.16
N ILE A 51 -7.58 -1.04 5.18
CA ILE A 51 -7.24 -1.75 3.96
C ILE A 51 -7.19 -0.77 2.79
N GLY A 52 -6.30 -1.02 1.85
CA GLY A 52 -6.26 -0.25 0.61
C GLY A 52 -5.12 -0.69 -0.29
N TYR A 53 -5.31 -0.56 -1.58
CA TYR A 53 -4.30 -0.91 -2.58
C TYR A 53 -3.00 -0.09 -2.45
N ALA A 54 -2.00 -0.46 -3.25
CA ALA A 54 -0.76 0.30 -3.33
C ALA A 54 -1.04 1.75 -3.77
N GLY A 55 -0.32 2.70 -3.17
CA GLY A 55 -0.48 4.11 -3.53
C GLY A 55 -1.70 4.83 -2.95
N MET A 56 -2.62 4.13 -2.29
CA MET A 56 -3.83 4.74 -1.69
C MET A 56 -3.57 5.62 -0.47
N GLY A 57 -2.33 5.73 0.00
CA GLY A 57 -1.95 6.67 1.06
C GLY A 57 -2.07 6.16 2.49
N LYS A 58 -2.12 4.83 2.74
CA LYS A 58 -2.16 4.24 4.09
C LYS A 58 -1.05 4.76 5.00
N THR A 59 0.20 4.62 4.58
CA THR A 59 1.38 5.13 5.31
C THR A 59 1.30 6.63 5.53
N THR A 60 0.90 7.39 4.51
CA THR A 60 0.73 8.85 4.59
C THR A 60 -0.32 9.24 5.62
N LEU A 61 -1.42 8.48 5.72
CA LEU A 61 -2.43 8.67 6.74
C LEU A 61 -1.84 8.50 8.15
N LEU A 62 -1.10 7.40 8.39
CA LEU A 62 -0.48 7.14 9.69
C LEU A 62 0.58 8.19 10.05
N GLU A 63 1.39 8.62 9.07
CA GLU A 63 2.35 9.71 9.24
C GLU A 63 1.64 11.03 9.62
N ASN A 64 0.53 11.36 8.96
CA ASN A 64 -0.25 12.55 9.25
C ASN A 64 -0.90 12.51 10.65
N LEU A 65 -1.44 11.35 11.06
CA LEU A 65 -1.95 11.16 12.43
C LEU A 65 -0.84 11.37 13.46
N THR A 66 0.30 10.74 13.24
CA THR A 66 1.47 10.87 14.11
C THR A 66 1.93 12.33 14.22
N TYR A 67 1.95 13.05 13.10
CA TYR A 67 2.31 14.47 13.10
C TYR A 67 1.34 15.35 13.87
N LYS A 68 0.03 15.16 13.68
CA LYS A 68 -1.02 15.86 14.43
C LYS A 68 -0.85 15.63 15.94
N GLU A 69 -0.70 14.36 16.35
CA GLU A 69 -0.54 14.01 17.78
C GLU A 69 0.75 14.54 18.40
N ILE A 70 1.87 14.51 17.66
CA ILE A 70 3.13 15.12 18.14
C ILE A 70 2.98 16.64 18.27
N SER A 71 2.24 17.27 17.40
CA SER A 71 1.99 18.71 17.45
C SER A 71 1.12 19.08 18.64
N GLU A 72 0.10 18.28 18.94
CA GLU A 72 -0.74 18.43 20.13
C GLU A 72 0.04 18.18 21.42
N PHE A 73 0.93 17.17 21.43
CA PHE A 73 1.82 16.89 22.58
C PHE A 73 2.73 18.06 22.94
N LYS A 74 3.22 18.80 21.97
CA LYS A 74 4.03 20.01 22.20
C LYS A 74 3.24 21.13 22.88
N VAL A 75 1.94 21.18 22.66
CA VAL A 75 1.04 22.23 23.20
C VAL A 75 0.47 21.80 24.56
N GLN A 76 0.06 20.52 24.68
CA GLN A 76 -0.60 19.97 25.86
C GLN A 76 0.30 18.93 26.51
N LYS A 77 1.25 19.35 27.34
CA LYS A 77 2.27 18.47 27.98
C LYS A 77 1.73 17.35 28.87
N PHE A 78 0.44 17.35 29.23
CA PHE A 78 -0.18 16.38 30.12
C PHE A 78 -1.39 15.75 29.46
N ASN A 79 -1.50 14.42 29.50
CA ASN A 79 -2.56 13.56 28.95
C ASN A 79 -2.51 13.23 27.44
N THR A 80 -1.48 13.58 26.72
CA THR A 80 -1.31 13.11 25.34
C THR A 80 -0.53 11.82 25.27
N LYS A 81 -1.03 10.86 24.48
CA LYS A 81 -0.33 9.60 24.24
C LYS A 81 0.81 9.82 23.24
N ILE A 82 1.82 8.99 23.30
CA ILE A 82 2.98 9.04 22.42
C ILE A 82 2.66 8.23 21.15
N PRO A 83 2.58 8.84 19.96
CA PRO A 83 2.35 8.09 18.73
C PRO A 83 3.63 7.34 18.32
N VAL A 84 3.46 6.08 17.93
CA VAL A 84 4.56 5.21 17.47
C VAL A 84 4.12 4.49 16.20
N ILE A 85 4.82 4.72 15.09
CA ILE A 85 4.63 3.92 13.86
C ILE A 85 5.63 2.77 13.88
N LEU A 86 5.11 1.56 13.77
CA LEU A 86 5.86 0.33 13.59
C LEU A 86 5.75 -0.07 12.11
N ASP A 87 6.80 0.17 11.37
CA ASP A 87 6.90 -0.15 9.95
C ASP A 87 7.32 -1.62 9.82
N MET A 88 6.39 -2.48 9.40
CA MET A 88 6.57 -3.93 9.39
C MET A 88 7.62 -4.42 8.40
N ILE A 89 7.95 -3.63 7.38
CA ILE A 89 9.07 -3.96 6.49
C ILE A 89 10.41 -4.04 7.23
N LYS A 90 10.57 -3.23 8.28
CA LYS A 90 11.80 -3.20 9.08
C LYS A 90 11.95 -4.41 9.99
N VAL A 91 10.85 -5.05 10.34
CA VAL A 91 10.88 -6.30 11.10
C VAL A 91 11.61 -7.37 10.30
N SER A 92 11.44 -7.38 8.98
CA SER A 92 12.08 -8.34 8.09
C SER A 92 13.59 -8.10 7.89
N ASP A 93 14.01 -6.81 7.87
CA ASP A 93 15.39 -6.43 7.59
C ASP A 93 16.38 -6.74 8.73
N LEU A 94 15.88 -7.04 9.92
CA LEU A 94 16.68 -7.10 11.13
C LEU A 94 16.83 -8.52 11.75
N ASN A 95 16.46 -9.58 11.04
CA ASN A 95 16.37 -10.96 11.57
C ASN A 95 15.44 -11.08 12.79
N TYR A 96 14.40 -10.27 12.87
CA TYR A 96 13.53 -10.14 14.04
C TYR A 96 12.36 -11.13 14.09
N THR A 97 12.55 -12.35 13.67
CA THR A 97 11.53 -13.41 13.82
C THR A 97 11.09 -13.63 15.28
N GLU A 98 11.89 -13.17 16.24
CA GLU A 98 11.59 -13.25 17.67
C GLU A 98 11.29 -11.90 18.32
N MET A 99 11.23 -10.81 17.53
CA MET A 99 11.06 -9.49 18.09
C MET A 99 9.62 -9.22 18.53
N THR A 100 9.44 -8.97 19.78
CA THR A 100 8.14 -8.54 20.32
C THR A 100 7.88 -7.05 20.04
N ILE A 101 6.60 -6.65 20.07
CA ILE A 101 6.20 -5.25 19.92
C ILE A 101 6.89 -4.35 20.94
N GLU A 102 7.09 -4.82 22.16
CA GLU A 102 7.79 -4.05 23.20
C GLU A 102 9.26 -3.79 22.85
N GLU A 103 9.92 -4.76 22.21
CA GLU A 103 11.30 -4.58 21.73
C GLU A 103 11.36 -3.61 20.58
N PHE A 104 10.40 -3.70 19.67
CA PHE A 104 10.31 -2.77 18.55
C PHE A 104 10.08 -1.33 19.03
N ILE A 105 9.15 -1.12 19.97
CA ILE A 105 8.92 0.20 20.59
C ILE A 105 10.17 0.67 21.34
N LYS A 106 10.84 -0.23 22.09
CA LYS A 106 12.09 0.09 22.76
C LYS A 106 13.13 0.66 21.80
N LEU A 107 13.37 -0.03 20.68
CA LEU A 107 14.34 0.40 19.67
C LEU A 107 13.91 1.71 18.99
N LYS A 108 12.65 1.80 18.61
CA LYS A 108 12.12 2.97 17.91
C LYS A 108 12.21 4.26 18.72
N LEU A 109 12.02 4.15 20.02
CA LEU A 109 12.03 5.29 20.95
C LEU A 109 13.34 5.45 21.71
N GLY A 110 14.32 4.57 21.51
CA GLY A 110 15.59 4.59 22.26
C GLY A 110 15.40 4.35 23.77
N LEU A 111 14.42 3.52 24.16
CA LEU A 111 14.17 3.24 25.57
C LEU A 111 15.25 2.32 26.16
N ASN A 112 15.60 2.52 27.40
CA ASN A 112 16.69 1.79 28.08
C ASN A 112 16.38 0.30 28.28
N SER A 113 15.09 -0.10 28.33
CA SER A 113 14.73 -1.50 28.55
C SER A 113 13.38 -1.88 27.96
N LYS A 114 13.22 -3.17 27.58
CA LYS A 114 11.95 -3.77 27.17
C LYS A 114 10.90 -3.69 28.30
N ALA A 115 11.31 -3.84 29.55
CA ALA A 115 10.43 -3.75 30.72
C ALA A 115 9.79 -2.36 30.83
N LEU A 116 10.53 -1.29 30.51
CA LEU A 116 10.00 0.06 30.47
C LEU A 116 8.94 0.21 29.35
N ALA A 117 9.25 -0.26 28.14
CA ALA A 117 8.28 -0.25 27.02
C ALA A 117 6.99 -0.98 27.41
N ARG A 118 7.09 -2.20 27.97
CA ARG A 118 5.94 -2.98 28.44
C ARG A 118 5.12 -2.23 29.49
N ARG A 119 5.76 -1.62 30.46
CA ARG A 119 5.07 -0.84 31.51
C ARG A 119 4.35 0.39 30.94
N MET A 120 4.93 1.05 29.95
CA MET A 120 4.31 2.19 29.29
C MET A 120 3.09 1.75 28.43
N ILE A 121 3.18 0.61 27.73
CA ILE A 121 2.05 0.01 27.00
C ILE A 121 0.92 -0.33 27.97
N GLN A 122 1.20 -1.02 29.08
CA GLN A 122 0.21 -1.38 30.09
C GLN A 122 -0.50 -0.17 30.70
N LYS A 123 0.16 1.00 30.73
CA LYS A 123 -0.42 2.27 31.15
C LYS A 123 -1.12 3.04 30.03
N ASN A 124 -1.29 2.43 28.86
CA ASN A 124 -1.89 3.05 27.66
C ASN A 124 -1.23 4.39 27.26
N MET A 125 0.08 4.50 27.42
CA MET A 125 0.83 5.73 27.12
C MET A 125 1.12 5.92 25.63
N PHE A 126 0.78 4.93 24.78
CA PHE A 126 1.04 4.97 23.35
C PHE A 126 -0.24 4.99 22.53
N ASN A 127 -0.16 5.60 21.35
CA ASN A 127 -0.95 5.27 20.17
C ASN A 127 -0.03 4.52 19.21
N ILE A 128 -0.37 3.27 18.89
CA ILE A 128 0.49 2.37 18.12
C ILE A 128 -0.09 2.22 16.72
N TYR A 129 0.70 2.51 15.72
CA TYR A 129 0.36 2.40 14.31
C TYR A 129 1.23 1.31 13.68
N ILE A 130 0.63 0.20 13.28
CA ILE A 130 1.30 -0.95 12.67
C ILE A 130 1.12 -0.81 11.16
N ASP A 131 2.16 -0.39 10.46
CA ASP A 131 2.09 -0.09 9.04
C ASP A 131 2.60 -1.26 8.19
N GLY A 132 1.73 -1.75 7.29
CA GLY A 132 2.11 -2.69 6.26
C GLY A 132 2.26 -4.14 6.73
N ILE A 133 1.23 -4.76 7.29
CA ILE A 133 1.25 -6.19 7.68
C ILE A 133 1.66 -7.08 6.50
N ASN A 134 1.18 -6.76 5.30
CA ASN A 134 1.58 -7.45 4.06
C ASN A 134 3.08 -7.29 3.72
N GLU A 135 3.79 -6.38 4.36
CA GLU A 135 5.21 -6.12 4.12
C GLU A 135 6.15 -6.96 5.01
N ILE A 136 5.60 -7.79 5.88
CA ILE A 136 6.38 -8.73 6.72
C ILE A 136 7.03 -9.78 5.83
N ARG A 137 8.38 -9.77 5.77
CA ARG A 137 9.21 -10.62 4.89
C ARG A 137 9.80 -11.80 5.65
N ILE A 138 9.02 -12.59 6.32
CA ILE A 138 9.47 -13.82 6.94
C ILE A 138 9.29 -14.93 5.92
N LYS A 139 10.41 -15.55 5.45
CA LYS A 139 10.40 -16.59 4.40
C LYS A 139 9.70 -17.88 4.87
N ASP A 140 9.94 -18.26 6.11
CA ASP A 140 9.31 -19.44 6.69
C ASP A 140 7.86 -19.12 7.04
N ARG A 141 6.92 -19.86 6.42
CA ARG A 141 5.48 -19.66 6.58
C ARG A 141 5.01 -19.91 8.02
N GLU A 142 5.58 -20.92 8.68
CA GLU A 142 5.22 -21.24 10.07
C GLU A 142 5.70 -20.12 11.02
N VAL A 143 6.93 -19.67 10.84
CA VAL A 143 7.49 -18.55 11.62
C VAL A 143 6.69 -17.27 11.35
N ARG A 144 6.31 -16.99 10.11
CA ARG A 144 5.46 -15.87 9.75
C ARG A 144 4.10 -15.93 10.44
N ASN A 145 3.43 -17.08 10.39
CA ASN A 145 2.14 -17.26 11.04
C ASN A 145 2.24 -17.11 12.57
N ASN A 146 3.28 -17.66 13.18
CA ASN A 146 3.52 -17.49 14.62
C ASN A 146 3.75 -16.03 14.99
N TYR A 147 4.45 -15.27 14.15
CA TYR A 147 4.63 -13.83 14.35
C TYR A 147 3.30 -13.07 14.23
N LEU A 148 2.48 -13.36 13.21
CA LEU A 148 1.16 -12.76 13.05
C LEU A 148 0.25 -13.08 14.24
N ASN A 149 0.23 -14.31 14.72
CA ASN A 149 -0.51 -14.72 15.91
C ASN A 149 -0.06 -13.92 17.15
N THR A 150 1.24 -13.69 17.29
CA THR A 150 1.79 -12.87 18.39
C THR A 150 1.32 -11.41 18.30
N LEU A 151 1.23 -10.84 17.09
CA LEU A 151 0.67 -9.51 16.88
C LEU A 151 -0.81 -9.46 17.24
N GLU A 152 -1.59 -10.46 16.83
CA GLU A 152 -3.01 -10.55 17.12
C GLU A 152 -3.29 -10.70 18.62
N GLU A 153 -2.51 -11.53 19.30
CA GLU A 153 -2.55 -11.61 20.77
C GLU A 153 -2.19 -10.28 21.43
N PHE A 154 -1.20 -9.59 20.91
CA PHE A 154 -0.83 -8.27 21.44
C PHE A 154 -2.00 -7.28 21.32
N ILE A 155 -2.64 -7.21 20.16
CA ILE A 155 -3.79 -6.33 19.91
C ILE A 155 -4.93 -6.68 20.88
N SER A 156 -5.29 -7.96 20.98
CA SER A 156 -6.40 -8.43 21.82
C SER A 156 -6.18 -8.17 23.31
N LYS A 157 -4.95 -8.23 23.79
CA LYS A 157 -4.56 -7.97 25.19
C LYS A 157 -4.58 -6.49 25.58
N HIS A 158 -4.42 -5.57 24.62
CA HIS A 158 -4.27 -4.13 24.88
C HIS A 158 -5.46 -3.28 24.46
N LYS A 159 -6.68 -3.71 24.81
CA LYS A 159 -7.96 -3.07 24.43
C LYS A 159 -8.07 -1.57 24.75
N GLY A 160 -7.32 -1.08 25.75
CA GLY A 160 -7.30 0.35 26.11
C GLY A 160 -6.29 1.20 25.33
N THR A 161 -5.38 0.56 24.59
CA THR A 161 -4.39 1.22 23.74
C THR A 161 -4.98 1.48 22.37
N LYS A 162 -4.80 2.67 21.81
CA LYS A 162 -5.12 2.92 20.40
C LYS A 162 -4.16 2.12 19.53
N ILE A 163 -4.69 1.23 18.68
CA ILE A 163 -3.91 0.46 17.72
C ILE A 163 -4.58 0.57 16.34
N ILE A 164 -3.85 1.07 15.36
CA ILE A 164 -4.29 1.10 13.96
C ILE A 164 -3.36 0.21 13.16
N VAL A 165 -3.94 -0.69 12.40
CA VAL A 165 -3.22 -1.64 11.55
C VAL A 165 -3.50 -1.31 10.10
N THR A 166 -2.48 -1.25 9.24
CA THR A 166 -2.68 -1.13 7.80
C THR A 166 -2.29 -2.41 7.08
N ASP A 167 -3.09 -2.75 6.07
CA ASP A 167 -2.87 -3.91 5.21
C ASP A 167 -3.24 -3.57 3.77
N ARG A 168 -2.91 -4.44 2.82
CA ARG A 168 -3.33 -4.29 1.42
C ARG A 168 -4.65 -4.97 1.14
N ASP A 169 -4.89 -6.11 1.76
CA ASP A 169 -6.02 -6.97 1.45
C ASP A 169 -6.62 -7.61 2.69
N ASP A 170 -7.82 -8.17 2.53
CA ASP A 170 -8.60 -8.86 3.56
C ASP A 170 -8.39 -10.40 3.52
N ASN A 171 -7.27 -10.83 3.00
CA ASN A 171 -6.98 -12.26 2.84
C ASN A 171 -6.87 -12.99 4.18
N SER A 172 -7.17 -14.30 4.16
CA SER A 172 -7.19 -15.21 5.30
C SER A 172 -5.90 -15.29 6.13
N ASN A 173 -4.82 -14.72 5.64
CA ASN A 173 -3.51 -14.63 6.30
C ASN A 173 -3.26 -13.27 6.97
N SER A 174 -4.27 -12.42 7.07
CA SER A 174 -4.19 -11.09 7.67
C SER A 174 -4.62 -11.13 9.14
N ILE A 175 -4.02 -10.25 9.95
CA ILE A 175 -4.41 -10.09 11.36
C ILE A 175 -5.61 -9.16 11.50
N GLY A 176 -6.29 -9.26 12.64
CA GLY A 176 -7.34 -8.31 13.02
C GLY A 176 -8.64 -8.46 12.21
N ASN A 177 -8.99 -9.68 11.80
CA ASN A 177 -10.23 -9.94 11.06
C ASN A 177 -11.51 -9.58 11.86
N GLU A 178 -11.40 -9.51 13.18
CA GLU A 178 -12.49 -9.07 14.08
C GLU A 178 -12.46 -7.55 14.33
N LEU A 179 -11.46 -6.84 13.79
CA LEU A 179 -11.36 -5.40 13.99
C LEU A 179 -12.30 -4.61 13.07
N PRO A 180 -12.75 -3.45 13.55
CA PRO A 180 -13.34 -2.42 12.68
C PRO A 180 -12.45 -2.20 11.45
N THR A 181 -12.95 -2.54 10.27
CA THR A 181 -12.17 -2.47 9.05
C THR A 181 -12.69 -1.36 8.14
N LEU A 182 -11.79 -0.49 7.72
CA LEU A 182 -12.05 0.59 6.76
C LEU A 182 -11.29 0.33 5.47
N ILE A 183 -11.97 0.48 4.33
CA ILE A 183 -11.34 0.41 3.00
C ILE A 183 -11.13 1.83 2.49
N ILE A 184 -9.90 2.15 2.09
CA ILE A 184 -9.61 3.40 1.37
C ILE A 184 -10.06 3.23 -0.08
N THR A 185 -10.99 4.08 -0.52
CA THR A 185 -11.52 4.11 -1.89
C THR A 185 -10.87 5.19 -2.76
N GLY A 186 -9.86 5.88 -2.23
CA GLY A 186 -9.18 6.95 -2.92
C GLY A 186 -9.71 8.33 -2.54
N VAL A 187 -9.62 9.29 -3.46
CA VAL A 187 -10.12 10.66 -3.25
C VAL A 187 -11.36 10.93 -4.10
N THR A 188 -12.23 11.82 -3.63
CA THR A 188 -13.40 12.23 -4.42
C THR A 188 -13.00 13.20 -5.53
N ASP A 189 -13.84 13.35 -6.54
CA ASP A 189 -13.60 14.26 -7.69
C ASP A 189 -13.28 15.70 -7.22
N LYS A 190 -13.98 16.18 -6.19
CA LYS A 190 -13.71 17.48 -5.56
C LYS A 190 -12.30 17.53 -4.97
N ILE A 191 -11.89 16.48 -4.30
CA ILE A 191 -10.59 16.37 -3.64
C ILE A 191 -9.47 16.26 -4.67
N VAL A 192 -9.70 15.65 -5.85
CA VAL A 192 -8.70 15.60 -6.94
C VAL A 192 -8.22 17.01 -7.27
N LYS A 193 -9.14 17.97 -7.48
CA LYS A 193 -8.78 19.37 -7.75
C LYS A 193 -8.01 20.00 -6.58
N GLU A 194 -8.52 19.85 -5.36
CA GLU A 194 -7.86 20.38 -4.16
C GLU A 194 -6.46 19.81 -3.96
N PHE A 195 -6.28 18.53 -4.31
CA PHE A 195 -4.98 17.86 -4.24
C PHE A 195 -3.99 18.47 -5.23
N VAL A 196 -4.39 18.65 -6.49
CA VAL A 196 -3.53 19.28 -7.51
C VAL A 196 -3.15 20.70 -7.10
N LEU A 197 -4.15 21.51 -6.69
CA LEU A 197 -3.91 22.88 -6.28
C LEU A 197 -3.04 22.99 -5.02
N GLY A 198 -3.11 22.02 -4.12
CA GLY A 198 -2.32 22.02 -2.88
C GLY A 198 -0.91 21.45 -3.01
N ASN A 199 -0.61 20.71 -4.08
CA ASN A 199 0.62 19.93 -4.21
C ASN A 199 1.43 20.23 -5.50
N SER A 200 1.06 21.27 -6.24
CA SER A 200 1.76 21.68 -7.44
C SER A 200 2.51 22.98 -7.24
N SER A 201 3.66 23.13 -7.92
CA SER A 201 4.44 24.36 -7.95
C SER A 201 3.77 25.48 -8.76
N LYS A 202 2.90 25.12 -9.71
CA LYS A 202 2.10 26.02 -10.55
C LYS A 202 0.64 25.58 -10.59
N PRO A 203 -0.11 25.73 -9.45
CA PRO A 203 -1.38 25.07 -9.20
C PRO A 203 -2.39 25.17 -10.33
N GLU A 204 -2.76 26.40 -10.73
CA GLU A 204 -3.78 26.63 -11.74
C GLU A 204 -3.37 26.07 -13.12
N SER A 205 -2.15 26.32 -13.55
CA SER A 205 -1.65 25.84 -14.85
C SER A 205 -1.59 24.30 -14.92
N VAL A 206 -1.24 23.66 -13.80
CA VAL A 206 -1.21 22.17 -13.73
C VAL A 206 -2.62 21.63 -13.71
N TRP A 207 -3.53 22.26 -12.93
CA TRP A 207 -4.92 21.86 -12.91
C TRP A 207 -5.57 21.99 -14.29
N ASP A 208 -5.41 23.12 -14.97
CA ASP A 208 -5.98 23.33 -16.32
C ASP A 208 -5.55 22.25 -17.31
N LYS A 209 -4.29 21.83 -17.27
CA LYS A 209 -3.78 20.76 -18.13
C LYS A 209 -4.39 19.39 -17.76
N ILE A 210 -4.47 19.06 -16.46
CA ILE A 210 -5.08 17.80 -15.98
C ILE A 210 -6.58 17.80 -16.29
N GLU A 211 -7.30 18.89 -16.00
CA GLU A 211 -8.73 18.99 -16.30
C GLU A 211 -9.02 18.85 -17.79
N ASN A 212 -8.19 19.46 -18.66
CA ASN A 212 -8.34 19.31 -20.10
C ASN A 212 -8.05 17.87 -20.55
N ALA A 213 -7.09 17.18 -19.94
CA ALA A 213 -6.84 15.77 -20.22
C ALA A 213 -8.01 14.89 -19.77
N ILE A 214 -8.58 15.15 -18.58
CA ILE A 214 -9.78 14.44 -18.08
C ILE A 214 -10.98 14.67 -19.00
N LYS A 215 -11.17 15.90 -19.54
CA LYS A 215 -12.25 16.17 -20.50
C LYS A 215 -12.09 15.40 -21.80
N LYS A 216 -10.85 15.16 -22.23
CA LYS A 216 -10.56 14.34 -23.44
C LYS A 216 -10.68 12.84 -23.14
N ASN A 217 -10.22 12.40 -21.97
CA ASN A 217 -10.26 11.01 -21.51
C ASN A 217 -10.87 10.92 -20.11
N PRO A 218 -12.18 10.64 -19.98
CA PRO A 218 -12.86 10.56 -18.67
C PRO A 218 -12.29 9.51 -17.72
N ASN A 219 -11.65 8.46 -18.23
CA ASN A 219 -11.04 7.42 -17.40
C ASN A 219 -9.89 7.95 -16.55
N LEU A 220 -9.23 9.02 -16.99
CA LEU A 220 -8.21 9.72 -16.21
C LEU A 220 -8.73 10.19 -14.84
N LEU A 221 -10.03 10.49 -14.74
CA LEU A 221 -10.63 10.86 -13.47
C LEU A 221 -10.61 9.68 -12.49
N ASN A 222 -10.92 8.48 -12.94
CA ASN A 222 -10.88 7.29 -12.08
C ASN A 222 -9.44 6.97 -11.63
N ILE A 223 -8.48 7.04 -12.54
CA ILE A 223 -7.06 6.88 -12.24
C ILE A 223 -6.59 7.92 -11.23
N SER A 224 -7.00 9.17 -11.38
CA SER A 224 -6.63 10.28 -10.49
C SER A 224 -7.25 10.19 -9.09
N LYS A 225 -8.21 9.28 -8.85
CA LYS A 225 -8.70 8.98 -7.49
C LYS A 225 -7.67 8.25 -6.63
N ASN A 226 -6.68 7.61 -7.23
CA ASN A 226 -5.52 7.10 -6.51
C ASN A 226 -4.53 8.25 -6.26
N PRO A 227 -4.24 8.61 -4.99
CA PRO A 227 -3.36 9.74 -4.66
C PRO A 227 -1.95 9.63 -5.24
N PHE A 228 -1.44 8.40 -5.38
CA PHE A 228 -0.14 8.15 -5.99
C PHE A 228 -0.15 8.42 -7.49
N MET A 229 -1.20 7.94 -8.19
CA MET A 229 -1.39 8.20 -9.61
C MET A 229 -1.56 9.70 -9.87
N LEU A 230 -2.35 10.37 -9.06
CA LEU A 230 -2.56 11.82 -9.14
C LEU A 230 -1.25 12.60 -8.96
N LYS A 231 -0.41 12.18 -8.01
CA LYS A 231 0.93 12.76 -7.83
C LYS A 231 1.82 12.56 -9.06
N ASN A 232 1.73 11.40 -9.71
CA ASN A 232 2.48 11.14 -10.94
C ASN A 232 1.98 12.00 -12.09
N LEU A 233 0.67 12.20 -12.24
CA LEU A 233 0.12 13.13 -13.23
C LEU A 233 0.63 14.57 -13.00
N ILE A 234 0.64 15.05 -11.75
CA ILE A 234 1.21 16.35 -11.41
C ILE A 234 2.68 16.42 -11.87
N SER A 235 3.48 15.40 -11.54
CA SER A 235 4.90 15.36 -11.89
C SER A 235 5.15 15.35 -13.40
N ILE A 236 4.32 14.63 -14.17
CA ILE A 236 4.37 14.61 -15.64
C ILE A 236 4.17 16.04 -16.19
N VAL A 237 3.13 16.72 -15.69
CA VAL A 237 2.78 18.08 -16.13
C VAL A 237 3.82 19.11 -15.73
N GLU A 238 4.36 19.03 -14.51
CA GLU A 238 5.40 19.93 -14.01
C GLU A 238 6.73 19.78 -14.76
N CYS A 239 7.02 18.56 -15.23
CA CYS A 239 8.16 18.28 -16.10
C CYS A 239 7.94 18.75 -17.55
N ASN A 240 6.86 19.49 -17.84
CA ASN A 240 6.45 19.93 -19.19
C ASN A 240 6.31 18.77 -20.19
N LYS A 241 6.03 17.57 -19.70
CA LYS A 241 5.67 16.42 -20.53
C LYS A 241 4.17 16.47 -20.78
N GLU A 242 3.77 16.02 -21.94
CA GLU A 242 2.36 15.85 -22.26
C GLU A 242 1.79 14.71 -21.43
N ILE A 243 0.56 14.90 -20.95
CA ILE A 243 -0.17 13.80 -20.31
C ILE A 243 -0.47 12.79 -21.40
N PRO A 244 -0.10 11.53 -21.24
CA PRO A 244 -0.38 10.51 -22.21
C PRO A 244 -1.88 10.43 -22.51
N GLU A 245 -2.23 10.25 -23.78
CA GLU A 245 -3.64 10.17 -24.19
C GLU A 245 -4.27 8.84 -23.83
N ASN A 246 -3.45 7.78 -23.75
CA ASN A 246 -3.92 6.45 -23.37
C ASN A 246 -3.56 6.10 -21.92
N GLU A 247 -4.39 5.30 -21.31
CA GLU A 247 -4.24 4.85 -19.91
C GLU A 247 -2.95 4.04 -19.71
N GLY A 248 -2.57 3.23 -20.70
CA GLY A 248 -1.39 2.37 -20.61
C GLY A 248 -0.10 3.15 -20.37
N ASP A 249 0.04 4.34 -20.97
CA ASP A 249 1.22 5.18 -20.77
C ASP A 249 1.26 5.77 -19.35
N ILE A 250 0.10 6.15 -18.80
CA ILE A 250 0.00 6.63 -17.40
C ILE A 250 0.29 5.48 -16.44
N VAL A 251 -0.29 4.33 -16.69
CA VAL A 251 -0.02 3.10 -15.96
C VAL A 251 1.46 2.75 -16.04
N GLY A 252 2.06 2.82 -17.22
CA GLY A 252 3.49 2.54 -17.43
C GLY A 252 4.41 3.50 -16.67
N VAL A 253 4.12 4.79 -16.67
CA VAL A 253 4.86 5.79 -15.88
C VAL A 253 4.70 5.52 -14.39
N SER A 254 3.50 5.17 -13.96
CA SER A 254 3.20 4.85 -12.56
C SER A 254 3.88 3.57 -12.10
N LEU A 255 3.83 2.51 -12.88
CA LEU A 255 4.51 1.24 -12.59
C LEU A 255 6.02 1.42 -12.50
N ARG A 256 6.63 2.18 -13.44
CA ARG A 256 8.05 2.52 -13.39
C ARG A 256 8.40 3.28 -12.12
N ALA A 257 7.57 4.22 -11.69
CA ALA A 257 7.80 4.98 -10.46
C ALA A 257 7.72 4.09 -9.20
N ILE A 258 6.77 3.13 -9.15
CA ILE A 258 6.65 2.16 -8.05
C ILE A 258 7.90 1.28 -7.98
N VAL A 259 8.34 0.73 -9.12
CA VAL A 259 9.53 -0.13 -9.22
C VAL A 259 10.80 0.65 -8.88
N ASP A 260 10.95 1.87 -9.39
CA ASP A 260 12.11 2.73 -9.10
C ASP A 260 12.17 3.09 -7.61
N ARG A 261 11.03 3.34 -6.98
CA ARG A 261 10.96 3.55 -5.52
C ARG A 261 11.46 2.34 -4.74
N GLU A 262 11.06 1.14 -5.12
CA GLU A 262 11.49 -0.09 -4.46
C GLU A 262 12.99 -0.32 -4.65
N ARG A 263 13.49 -0.11 -5.87
CA ARG A 263 14.92 -0.24 -6.20
C ARG A 263 15.78 0.75 -5.45
N ILE A 264 15.41 2.05 -5.47
CA ILE A 264 16.27 3.13 -4.96
C ILE A 264 16.15 3.25 -3.44
N LEU A 265 14.91 3.30 -2.90
CA LEU A 265 14.71 3.56 -1.47
C LEU A 265 14.89 2.31 -0.61
N LYS A 266 14.53 1.14 -1.14
CA LYS A 266 14.59 -0.13 -0.40
C LYS A 266 15.77 -1.02 -0.83
N LYS A 267 16.61 -0.54 -1.76
CA LYS A 267 17.79 -1.26 -2.27
C LYS A 267 17.48 -2.68 -2.72
N ASN A 268 16.30 -2.90 -3.30
CA ASN A 268 15.88 -4.21 -3.78
C ASN A 268 16.35 -4.40 -5.23
N GLU A 269 17.40 -5.20 -5.43
CA GLU A 269 18.00 -5.46 -6.73
C GLU A 269 17.01 -6.17 -7.69
N ASN A 270 16.14 -7.05 -7.17
CA ASN A 270 15.14 -7.76 -7.96
C ASN A 270 14.11 -6.82 -8.59
N ALA A 271 13.91 -5.61 -8.02
CA ALA A 271 12.96 -4.65 -8.56
C ALA A 271 13.28 -4.23 -10.01
N SER A 272 14.55 -4.26 -10.42
CA SER A 272 14.96 -3.91 -11.79
C SER A 272 14.38 -4.86 -12.85
N ASP A 273 14.03 -6.08 -12.47
CA ASP A 273 13.54 -7.12 -13.38
C ASP A 273 12.01 -7.24 -13.39
N VAL A 274 11.31 -6.70 -12.39
CA VAL A 274 9.87 -6.85 -12.21
C VAL A 274 9.08 -6.57 -13.49
N LEU A 275 9.30 -5.42 -14.13
CA LEU A 275 8.51 -5.04 -15.32
C LEU A 275 8.81 -5.98 -16.49
N ARG A 276 10.07 -6.36 -16.70
CA ARG A 276 10.46 -7.24 -17.79
C ARG A 276 9.91 -8.66 -17.61
N VAL A 277 9.95 -9.15 -16.37
CA VAL A 277 9.40 -10.46 -16.03
C VAL A 277 7.89 -10.48 -16.23
N LEU A 278 7.18 -9.40 -15.86
CA LEU A 278 5.74 -9.30 -16.05
C LEU A 278 5.35 -9.19 -17.53
N ILE A 279 6.10 -8.43 -18.34
CA ILE A 279 5.89 -8.41 -19.79
C ILE A 279 6.06 -9.82 -20.37
N TYR A 280 7.09 -10.55 -19.94
CA TYR A 280 7.34 -11.92 -20.41
C TYR A 280 6.27 -12.90 -19.93
N LEU A 281 5.79 -12.74 -18.66
CA LEU A 281 4.70 -13.52 -18.11
C LEU A 281 3.43 -13.36 -18.94
N VAL A 282 3.04 -12.12 -19.20
CA VAL A 282 1.83 -11.84 -19.99
C VAL A 282 1.94 -12.36 -21.42
N ALA A 283 3.12 -12.22 -22.05
CA ALA A 283 3.35 -12.77 -23.38
C ALA A 283 3.16 -14.29 -23.41
N LYS A 284 3.66 -15.01 -22.39
CA LYS A 284 3.51 -16.47 -22.31
C LYS A 284 2.10 -16.94 -22.02
N GLU A 285 1.38 -16.22 -21.20
CA GLU A 285 -0.04 -16.53 -20.93
C GLU A 285 -0.91 -16.28 -22.16
N ALA A 286 -0.65 -15.22 -22.92
CA ALA A 286 -1.39 -14.94 -24.15
C ALA A 286 -1.14 -15.98 -25.26
N GLU A 287 -0.02 -16.71 -25.24
CA GLU A 287 0.22 -17.85 -26.15
C GLU A 287 -0.66 -19.07 -25.82
N THR A 288 -1.16 -19.17 -24.58
CA THR A 288 -2.01 -20.28 -24.13
C THR A 288 -3.47 -19.87 -24.25
N GLU A 289 -4.16 -20.26 -25.32
CA GLU A 289 -5.56 -19.92 -25.62
C GLU A 289 -6.59 -20.30 -24.53
N GLU A 290 -6.18 -20.91 -23.44
CA GLU A 290 -7.08 -21.47 -22.41
C GLU A 290 -7.48 -20.50 -21.29
N THR A 291 -6.97 -19.27 -21.23
CA THR A 291 -7.11 -18.40 -20.05
C THR A 291 -7.94 -17.14 -20.22
N VAL A 292 -8.54 -16.92 -21.37
CA VAL A 292 -9.40 -15.74 -21.61
C VAL A 292 -10.88 -16.09 -21.41
N GLU A 293 -11.26 -16.49 -20.21
CA GLU A 293 -12.65 -16.37 -19.77
C GLU A 293 -12.82 -15.07 -18.97
N GLU A 294 -13.64 -14.17 -19.51
CA GLU A 294 -14.22 -13.01 -18.84
C GLU A 294 -13.25 -12.09 -18.07
N ASP A 295 -12.60 -11.16 -18.74
CA ASP A 295 -11.95 -9.94 -18.19
C ASP A 295 -10.93 -10.11 -17.03
N THR A 296 -10.66 -11.32 -16.54
CA THR A 296 -9.72 -11.56 -15.43
C THR A 296 -8.84 -12.78 -15.69
N ILE A 297 -7.53 -12.53 -15.80
CA ILE A 297 -6.54 -13.62 -15.88
C ILE A 297 -6.24 -14.14 -14.49
N VAL A 298 -6.39 -15.46 -14.32
CA VAL A 298 -6.04 -16.17 -13.08
C VAL A 298 -4.79 -17.00 -13.31
N LEU A 299 -3.73 -16.70 -12.58
CA LEU A 299 -2.42 -17.34 -12.67
C LEU A 299 -2.18 -18.22 -11.44
N THR A 300 -1.67 -19.44 -11.62
CA THR A 300 -1.22 -20.24 -10.49
C THR A 300 0.24 -19.93 -10.16
N SER A 301 0.65 -20.10 -8.90
CA SER A 301 2.07 -19.98 -8.50
C SER A 301 2.98 -20.88 -9.34
N PHE A 302 2.52 -22.09 -9.67
CA PHE A 302 3.25 -23.02 -10.52
C PHE A 302 3.50 -22.45 -11.92
N THR A 303 2.46 -21.90 -12.57
CA THR A 303 2.57 -21.25 -13.90
C THR A 303 3.54 -20.07 -13.84
N ILE A 304 3.37 -19.21 -12.83
CA ILE A 304 4.24 -18.04 -12.62
C ILE A 304 5.70 -18.46 -12.47
N PHE A 305 6.00 -19.44 -11.62
CA PHE A 305 7.38 -19.90 -11.39
C PHE A 305 7.99 -20.57 -12.62
N LYS A 306 7.20 -21.33 -13.37
CA LYS A 306 7.64 -21.91 -14.64
C LYS A 306 8.11 -20.81 -15.60
N ILE A 307 7.28 -19.77 -15.78
CA ILE A 307 7.58 -18.66 -16.69
C ILE A 307 8.78 -17.83 -16.19
N PHE A 308 8.92 -17.61 -14.88
CA PHE A 308 10.08 -16.94 -14.29
C PHE A 308 11.39 -17.68 -14.59
N ASN A 309 11.39 -19.02 -14.49
CA ASN A 309 12.54 -19.82 -14.84
C ASN A 309 12.85 -19.75 -16.35
N GLU A 310 11.85 -19.83 -17.21
CA GLU A 310 12.01 -19.67 -18.66
C GLU A 310 12.59 -18.30 -19.02
N TYR A 311 12.14 -17.23 -18.34
CA TYR A 311 12.71 -15.90 -18.50
C TYR A 311 14.19 -15.85 -18.14
N CYS A 312 14.58 -16.41 -17.00
CA CYS A 312 15.98 -16.46 -16.56
C CYS A 312 16.85 -17.22 -17.54
N ASP A 313 16.36 -18.34 -18.09
CA ASP A 313 17.08 -19.17 -19.06
C ASP A 313 17.21 -18.46 -20.41
N LYS A 314 16.14 -17.88 -20.94
CA LYS A 314 16.11 -17.16 -22.22
C LYS A 314 17.09 -15.99 -22.23
N TYR A 315 17.14 -15.22 -21.15
CA TYR A 315 17.98 -14.03 -21.06
C TYR A 315 19.34 -14.26 -20.39
N LYS A 316 19.74 -15.55 -20.19
CA LYS A 316 21.03 -15.98 -19.64
C LYS A 316 21.43 -15.18 -18.38
N ARG A 317 20.47 -15.02 -17.47
CA ARG A 317 20.71 -14.26 -16.23
C ARG A 317 21.75 -14.96 -15.37
N THR A 318 22.87 -14.27 -15.11
CA THR A 318 23.96 -14.76 -14.24
C THR A 318 23.52 -14.81 -12.78
N ASN A 319 22.75 -13.82 -12.33
CA ASN A 319 22.09 -13.80 -11.02
C ASN A 319 20.61 -14.12 -11.23
N ARG A 320 20.21 -15.35 -10.92
CA ARG A 320 18.78 -15.71 -10.87
C ARG A 320 18.17 -15.16 -9.60
N PHE A 321 17.02 -14.51 -9.73
CA PHE A 321 16.22 -14.18 -8.57
C PHE A 321 15.51 -15.43 -8.01
N ASP A 322 15.21 -15.42 -6.74
CA ASP A 322 14.32 -16.44 -6.14
C ASP A 322 12.88 -16.18 -6.62
N ASN A 323 12.23 -17.23 -7.13
CA ASN A 323 10.88 -17.12 -7.69
C ASN A 323 9.84 -16.67 -6.66
N ILE A 324 9.97 -17.13 -5.42
CA ILE A 324 9.08 -16.77 -4.31
C ILE A 324 9.30 -15.30 -3.96
N GLU A 325 10.56 -14.88 -3.80
CA GLU A 325 10.89 -13.49 -3.52
C GLU A 325 10.41 -12.53 -4.63
N MET A 326 10.49 -12.95 -5.90
CA MET A 326 10.00 -12.16 -7.02
C MET A 326 8.48 -12.05 -7.01
N LEU A 327 7.77 -13.15 -6.80
CA LEU A 327 6.31 -13.13 -6.70
C LEU A 327 5.84 -12.28 -5.51
N ASP A 328 6.44 -12.47 -4.34
CA ASP A 328 6.16 -11.66 -3.14
C ASP A 328 6.42 -10.17 -3.40
N LEU A 329 7.48 -9.84 -4.14
CA LEU A 329 7.76 -8.46 -4.52
C LEU A 329 6.66 -7.90 -5.43
N ILE A 330 6.22 -8.65 -6.44
CA ILE A 330 5.16 -8.23 -7.37
C ILE A 330 3.83 -8.02 -6.64
N VAL A 331 3.47 -8.93 -5.74
CA VAL A 331 2.28 -8.80 -4.88
C VAL A 331 2.42 -7.60 -3.95
N LYS A 332 3.57 -7.42 -3.32
CA LYS A 332 3.87 -6.29 -2.46
C LYS A 332 3.80 -4.93 -3.19
N LEU A 333 4.23 -4.88 -4.44
CA LEU A 333 4.10 -3.70 -5.28
C LEU A 333 2.64 -3.40 -5.65
N GLY A 334 1.72 -4.34 -5.38
CA GLY A 334 0.31 -4.23 -5.70
C GLY A 334 0.03 -4.36 -7.19
N ILE A 335 0.84 -5.12 -7.91
CA ILE A 335 0.63 -5.42 -9.34
C ILE A 335 -0.20 -6.69 -9.47
N LEU A 336 0.15 -7.75 -8.73
CA LEU A 336 -0.66 -8.94 -8.58
C LEU A 336 -1.26 -9.02 -7.17
N LYS A 337 -2.38 -9.72 -7.03
CA LYS A 337 -2.99 -10.08 -5.75
C LYS A 337 -3.33 -11.56 -5.72
N GLU A 338 -3.18 -12.19 -4.57
CA GLU A 338 -3.67 -13.54 -4.32
C GLU A 338 -5.19 -13.50 -4.13
N ILE A 339 -5.92 -14.32 -4.87
CA ILE A 339 -7.39 -14.42 -4.81
C ILE A 339 -7.87 -15.71 -4.16
N ASP A 340 -7.03 -16.74 -4.17
CA ASP A 340 -7.26 -18.05 -3.56
C ASP A 340 -5.88 -18.68 -3.31
N LEU A 341 -5.82 -19.81 -2.61
CA LEU A 341 -4.56 -20.50 -2.34
C LEU A 341 -3.77 -20.72 -3.64
N GLU A 342 -2.59 -20.10 -3.71
CA GLU A 342 -1.69 -20.15 -4.86
C GLU A 342 -2.27 -19.67 -6.20
N LYS A 343 -3.35 -18.88 -6.18
CA LYS A 343 -3.95 -18.26 -7.36
C LYS A 343 -3.85 -16.75 -7.29
N TYR A 344 -3.40 -16.15 -8.37
CA TYR A 344 -3.09 -14.72 -8.47
C TYR A 344 -3.81 -14.12 -9.67
N THR A 345 -4.13 -12.84 -9.56
CA THR A 345 -4.64 -12.02 -10.67
C THR A 345 -4.01 -10.63 -10.61
N PHE A 346 -4.09 -9.86 -11.69
CA PHE A 346 -3.72 -8.46 -11.67
C PHE A 346 -4.66 -7.68 -10.74
N VAL A 347 -4.12 -6.73 -10.00
CA VAL A 347 -4.91 -5.87 -9.09
C VAL A 347 -5.88 -5.01 -9.88
N GLU A 348 -5.41 -4.48 -11.01
CA GLU A 348 -6.17 -3.69 -11.97
C GLU A 348 -6.02 -4.31 -13.36
N ASN A 349 -7.10 -4.35 -14.13
CA ASN A 349 -7.08 -4.89 -15.51
C ASN A 349 -6.14 -4.09 -16.42
N ASP A 350 -6.07 -2.78 -16.18
CA ASP A 350 -5.17 -1.86 -16.89
C ASP A 350 -3.69 -2.28 -16.80
N TYR A 351 -3.29 -2.97 -15.71
CA TYR A 351 -1.93 -3.50 -15.59
C TYR A 351 -1.69 -4.64 -16.58
N PHE A 352 -2.66 -5.54 -16.75
CA PHE A 352 -2.56 -6.60 -17.73
C PHE A 352 -2.49 -6.03 -19.16
N GLU A 353 -3.39 -5.12 -19.50
CA GLU A 353 -3.44 -4.48 -20.81
C GLU A 353 -2.14 -3.73 -21.14
N PHE A 354 -1.58 -3.03 -20.16
CA PHE A 354 -0.27 -2.38 -20.30
C PHE A 354 0.84 -3.38 -20.63
N PHE A 355 0.94 -4.48 -19.85
CA PHE A 355 1.98 -5.49 -20.09
C PHE A 355 1.76 -6.24 -21.40
N TYR A 356 0.53 -6.47 -21.79
CA TYR A 356 0.16 -7.09 -23.06
C TYR A 356 0.59 -6.21 -24.25
N THR A 357 0.28 -4.92 -24.21
CA THR A 357 0.72 -3.95 -25.22
C THR A 357 2.25 -3.91 -25.31
N CYS A 358 2.94 -3.84 -24.15
CA CYS A 358 4.39 -3.90 -24.13
C CYS A 358 4.97 -5.20 -24.72
N ALA A 359 4.28 -6.34 -24.56
CA ALA A 359 4.71 -7.61 -25.13
C ALA A 359 4.61 -7.59 -26.67
N ILE A 360 3.54 -7.01 -27.23
CA ILE A 360 3.37 -6.79 -28.69
C ILE A 360 4.50 -5.89 -29.20
N ASP A 361 4.72 -4.74 -28.57
CA ASP A 361 5.73 -3.75 -29.00
C ASP A 361 7.15 -4.32 -28.99
N LEU A 362 7.43 -5.28 -28.13
CA LEU A 362 8.71 -5.98 -28.05
C LEU A 362 8.79 -7.22 -28.97
N GLY A 363 7.75 -7.53 -29.71
CA GLY A 363 7.70 -8.70 -30.58
C GLY A 363 7.77 -10.02 -29.83
N LEU A 364 7.19 -10.09 -28.65
CA LEU A 364 7.08 -11.30 -27.83
C LEU A 364 5.78 -12.06 -28.09
N LEU A 365 4.81 -11.37 -28.68
CA LEU A 365 3.52 -11.87 -29.18
C LEU A 365 3.45 -11.73 -30.68
#